data_491f897abd5fae4832e7a3d1bff23842
#
_entry.id   491f897abd5fae4832e7a3d1bff23842
#
_cell.length_a   1.000
_cell.length_b   1.000
_cell.length_c   1.000
_cell.angle_alpha   90.00
_cell.angle_beta   90.00
_cell.angle_gamma   90.00
#
_symmetry.space_group_name_H-M   'P 1'
#
loop_
_entity.id
_entity.type
_entity.pdbx_description
1 polymer ?
#
loop_
_entity_poly.entity_id
_entity_poly.type
_entity_poly.pdbx_seq_one_letter_code
_entity_poly.pdbx_strand_id
1 'polypeptide(L)'
;MFRSASLLLSVLLSLFLLPGSAQKTAVRLSAPTFYIAASTEFDGSNWLYLKGASNLPSGAHLVINVYDFVGQGSSVLNVETDITVDKNGFFGAKVGPKPRVEFRHNLVCDIIFMPTFPKQEPGVLRFVGKEGEQLGFSSGNPQAKVSSGGYYLSELIHVP
;
A
#
# COMPACT_ATOMS: atom_id res chain seq x y z
N MET A 1 -73.81 -56.74 25.59
CA MET A 1 -73.52 -56.46 24.17
C MET A 1 -73.13 -55.04 24.04
N PHE A 2 -71.87 -54.76 24.12
CA PHE A 2 -71.33 -53.38 23.89
C PHE A 2 -70.15 -53.53 22.98
N ARG A 3 -70.27 -52.87 21.78
CA ARG A 3 -69.22 -52.74 20.77
C ARG A 3 -68.39 -51.50 21.04
N SER A 4 -67.13 -51.71 21.27
CA SER A 4 -66.15 -50.65 21.38
C SER A 4 -65.74 -50.17 20.02
N ALA A 5 -65.84 -48.87 19.78
CA ALA A 5 -65.36 -48.22 18.59
C ALA A 5 -63.98 -47.61 18.91
N SER A 6 -62.94 -48.10 18.25
CA SER A 6 -61.60 -47.54 18.31
C SER A 6 -61.47 -46.35 17.39
N LEU A 7 -61.20 -45.20 17.93
CA LEU A 7 -60.87 -43.96 17.21
C LEU A 7 -59.37 -43.94 16.95
N LEU A 8 -58.94 -44.11 15.70
CA LEU A 8 -57.58 -43.93 15.25
C LEU A 8 -57.36 -42.42 14.99
N LEU A 9 -56.58 -41.83 15.88
CA LEU A 9 -56.15 -40.43 15.75
C LEU A 9 -54.84 -40.38 14.91
N SER A 10 -54.99 -40.06 13.62
CA SER A 10 -53.86 -39.86 12.71
C SER A 10 -53.27 -38.45 12.96
N VAL A 11 -52.15 -38.41 13.62
CA VAL A 11 -51.35 -37.16 13.73
C VAL A 11 -50.53 -36.98 12.45
N LEU A 12 -50.97 -36.07 11.59
CA LEU A 12 -50.21 -35.61 10.44
C LEU A 12 -49.10 -34.67 10.92
N LEU A 13 -47.88 -35.19 10.99
CA LEU A 13 -46.70 -34.39 11.27
C LEU A 13 -46.28 -33.68 9.98
N SER A 14 -46.72 -32.42 9.81
CA SER A 14 -46.28 -31.56 8.70
C SER A 14 -44.87 -31.11 8.94
N LEU A 15 -43.90 -31.72 8.28
CA LEU A 15 -42.52 -31.27 8.22
C LEU A 15 -42.45 -29.99 7.39
N PHE A 16 -42.43 -28.83 8.04
CA PHE A 16 -42.07 -27.57 7.39
C PHE A 16 -40.56 -27.61 7.04
N LEU A 17 -40.29 -27.93 5.77
CA LEU A 17 -38.97 -27.66 5.17
C LEU A 17 -38.86 -26.16 4.98
N LEU A 18 -38.16 -25.49 5.93
CA LEU A 18 -37.69 -24.13 5.75
C LEU A 18 -36.66 -24.14 4.61
N PRO A 19 -36.82 -23.31 3.57
CA PRO A 19 -35.78 -23.16 2.56
C PRO A 19 -34.57 -22.53 3.26
N GLY A 20 -33.49 -23.31 3.40
CA GLY A 20 -32.22 -22.82 3.88
C GLY A 20 -31.76 -21.69 2.98
N SER A 21 -31.82 -20.47 3.50
CA SER A 21 -31.20 -19.31 2.89
C SER A 21 -29.70 -19.59 2.80
N ALA A 22 -29.24 -20.00 1.63
CA ALA A 22 -27.81 -20.05 1.32
C ALA A 22 -27.27 -18.62 1.44
N GLN A 23 -26.78 -18.29 2.61
CA GLN A 23 -26.02 -17.06 2.81
C GLN A 23 -24.79 -17.15 1.89
N LYS A 24 -24.88 -16.51 0.73
CA LYS A 24 -23.71 -16.24 -0.09
C LYS A 24 -22.74 -15.44 0.78
N THR A 25 -21.80 -16.14 1.39
CA THR A 25 -20.64 -15.50 2.01
C THR A 25 -19.93 -14.76 0.89
N ALA A 26 -20.19 -13.46 0.78
CA ALA A 26 -19.45 -12.61 -0.11
C ALA A 26 -18.00 -12.69 0.36
N VAL A 27 -17.16 -13.38 -0.38
CA VAL A 27 -15.71 -13.33 -0.22
C VAL A 27 -15.36 -11.87 -0.45
N ARG A 28 -15.15 -11.13 0.64
CA ARG A 28 -14.51 -9.81 0.58
C ARG A 28 -13.11 -10.07 0.02
N LEU A 29 -12.95 -9.86 -1.29
CA LEU A 29 -11.63 -9.68 -1.85
C LEU A 29 -11.02 -8.52 -1.08
N SER A 30 -10.03 -8.82 -0.23
CA SER A 30 -9.24 -7.77 0.41
C SER A 30 -8.69 -6.89 -0.72
N ALA A 31 -8.86 -5.57 -0.60
CA ALA A 31 -8.26 -4.64 -1.54
C ALA A 31 -6.76 -4.96 -1.65
N PRO A 32 -6.17 -4.90 -2.85
CA PRO A 32 -4.75 -5.18 -3.02
C PRO A 32 -3.95 -4.25 -2.09
N THR A 33 -3.10 -4.84 -1.26
CA THR A 33 -2.20 -4.06 -0.42
C THR A 33 -1.06 -3.55 -1.29
N PHE A 34 -1.05 -2.27 -1.60
CA PHE A 34 0.07 -1.66 -2.31
C PHE A 34 1.29 -1.56 -1.40
N TYR A 35 2.49 -1.73 -2.00
CA TYR A 35 3.74 -1.65 -1.27
C TYR A 35 4.85 -1.00 -2.10
N ILE A 36 5.86 -0.51 -1.41
CA ILE A 36 7.16 -0.09 -1.92
C ILE A 36 8.20 -0.89 -1.14
N ALA A 37 9.12 -1.56 -1.84
CA ALA A 37 10.24 -2.23 -1.22
C ALA A 37 11.51 -1.78 -1.93
N ALA A 38 12.51 -1.35 -1.18
CA ALA A 38 13.74 -0.85 -1.78
C ALA A 38 14.97 -1.14 -0.92
N SER A 39 16.11 -1.07 -1.55
CA SER A 39 17.43 -1.12 -0.92
C SER A 39 18.29 0.02 -1.46
N THR A 40 19.24 0.43 -0.65
CA THR A 40 20.19 1.48 -0.98
C THR A 40 21.61 0.96 -0.81
N GLU A 41 22.51 1.46 -1.66
CA GLU A 41 23.93 1.22 -1.62
C GLU A 41 24.65 2.56 -1.76
N PHE A 42 25.54 2.87 -0.84
CA PHE A 42 26.35 4.09 -0.89
C PHE A 42 27.78 3.72 -1.33
N ASP A 43 28.27 4.36 -2.38
CA ASP A 43 29.57 4.00 -2.98
C ASP A 43 30.79 4.62 -2.29
N GLY A 44 30.56 5.36 -1.21
CA GLY A 44 31.62 6.08 -0.49
C GLY A 44 32.14 7.33 -1.20
N SER A 45 31.64 7.63 -2.42
CA SER A 45 32.08 8.74 -3.27
C SER A 45 31.00 9.80 -3.56
N ASN A 46 30.03 9.92 -2.67
CA ASN A 46 28.89 10.83 -2.78
C ASN A 46 27.72 10.35 -3.68
N TRP A 47 27.65 9.07 -4.02
CA TRP A 47 26.52 8.55 -4.78
C TRP A 47 25.76 7.48 -4.00
N LEU A 48 24.47 7.67 -3.93
CA LEU A 48 23.51 6.71 -3.42
C LEU A 48 22.83 6.01 -4.60
N TYR A 49 22.96 4.69 -4.67
CA TYR A 49 22.25 3.86 -5.62
C TYR A 49 21.01 3.29 -4.93
N LEU A 50 19.87 3.49 -5.55
CA LEU A 50 18.59 3.01 -5.06
C LEU A 50 18.03 2.02 -6.07
N LYS A 51 17.56 0.88 -5.58
CA LYS A 51 16.87 -0.14 -6.36
C LYS A 51 15.65 -0.60 -5.59
N GLY A 52 14.54 -0.82 -6.28
CA GLY A 52 13.33 -1.26 -5.61
C GLY A 52 12.31 -1.92 -6.52
N ALA A 53 11.27 -2.42 -5.88
CA ALA A 53 10.11 -3.01 -6.51
C ALA A 53 8.84 -2.51 -5.82
N SER A 54 7.76 -2.43 -6.58
CA SER A 54 6.45 -2.04 -6.12
C SER A 54 5.39 -2.75 -6.95
N ASN A 55 4.22 -2.98 -6.36
CA ASN A 55 3.03 -3.40 -7.11
C ASN A 55 2.12 -2.23 -7.49
N LEU A 56 2.61 -1.00 -7.38
CA LEU A 56 1.95 0.15 -7.97
C LEU A 56 1.88 0.00 -9.50
N PRO A 57 0.87 0.58 -10.16
CA PRO A 57 0.78 0.55 -11.61
C PRO A 57 2.04 1.12 -12.28
N SER A 58 2.41 0.57 -13.44
CA SER A 58 3.47 1.13 -14.28
C SER A 58 3.19 2.60 -14.58
N GLY A 59 4.23 3.43 -14.54
CA GLY A 59 4.12 4.88 -14.68
C GLY A 59 3.83 5.62 -13.36
N ALA A 60 3.65 4.90 -12.23
CA ALA A 60 3.53 5.55 -10.93
C ALA A 60 4.81 6.33 -10.61
N HIS A 61 4.66 7.63 -10.36
CA HIS A 61 5.76 8.49 -9.95
C HIS A 61 6.02 8.36 -8.46
N LEU A 62 7.28 8.11 -8.11
CA LEU A 62 7.79 8.07 -6.74
C LEU A 62 8.69 9.28 -6.51
N VAL A 63 8.52 9.96 -5.39
CA VAL A 63 9.43 11.00 -4.92
C VAL A 63 10.45 10.38 -3.99
N ILE A 64 11.71 10.66 -4.20
CA ILE A 64 12.82 10.22 -3.36
C ILE A 64 13.40 11.42 -2.65
N ASN A 65 13.32 11.41 -1.34
CA ASN A 65 13.94 12.41 -0.49
C ASN A 65 15.11 11.77 0.25
N VAL A 66 16.30 12.36 0.13
CA VAL A 66 17.48 11.94 0.87
C VAL A 66 17.80 13.00 1.91
N TYR A 67 17.80 12.58 3.17
CA TYR A 67 18.07 13.42 4.33
C TYR A 67 19.39 13.05 4.98
N ASP A 68 20.12 14.05 5.42
CA ASP A 68 21.23 13.91 6.38
C ASP A 68 20.67 13.94 7.80
N PHE A 69 20.98 12.93 8.58
CA PHE A 69 20.57 12.87 9.97
C PHE A 69 21.63 13.54 10.87
N VAL A 70 21.34 14.75 11.34
CA VAL A 70 22.30 15.61 12.07
C VAL A 70 22.25 15.40 13.59
N GLY A 71 21.62 14.31 14.06
CA GLY A 71 21.46 13.99 15.49
C GLY A 71 20.27 14.69 16.14
N GLN A 72 19.85 14.23 17.33
CA GLN A 72 18.74 14.76 18.13
C GLN A 72 17.40 14.93 17.38
N GLY A 73 17.16 14.08 16.36
CA GLY A 73 15.88 14.11 15.63
C GLY A 73 15.76 15.19 14.56
N SER A 74 16.82 15.95 14.27
CA SER A 74 16.83 16.89 13.14
C SER A 74 17.44 16.25 11.90
N SER A 75 16.78 16.42 10.77
CA SER A 75 17.26 16.00 9.46
C SER A 75 17.23 17.17 8.48
N VAL A 76 18.18 17.20 7.57
CA VAL A 76 18.26 18.21 6.52
C VAL A 76 18.03 17.53 5.19
N LEU A 77 17.02 17.99 4.43
CA LEU A 77 16.78 17.50 3.08
C LEU A 77 17.93 17.91 2.15
N ASN A 78 18.69 16.92 1.68
CA ASN A 78 19.81 17.16 0.76
C ASN A 78 19.38 17.07 -0.69
N VAL A 79 18.59 16.05 -1.04
CA VAL A 79 18.18 15.80 -2.43
C VAL A 79 16.72 15.41 -2.45
N GLU A 80 16.02 15.96 -3.44
CA GLU A 80 14.72 15.49 -3.87
C GLU A 80 14.81 15.15 -5.35
N THR A 81 14.35 13.98 -5.73
CA THR A 81 14.25 13.56 -7.13
C THR A 81 12.99 12.70 -7.32
N ASP A 82 12.58 12.52 -8.55
CA ASP A 82 11.46 11.64 -8.87
C ASP A 82 11.87 10.56 -9.88
N ILE A 83 11.24 9.41 -9.78
CA ILE A 83 11.41 8.27 -10.68
C ILE A 83 10.05 7.64 -10.96
N THR A 84 9.99 6.75 -11.93
CA THR A 84 8.78 6.00 -12.25
C THR A 84 8.95 4.51 -12.05
N VAL A 85 7.87 3.85 -11.67
CA VAL A 85 7.77 2.39 -11.65
C VAL A 85 7.65 1.90 -13.10
N ASP A 86 8.50 0.95 -13.49
CA ASP A 86 8.49 0.39 -14.84
C ASP A 86 7.34 -0.64 -15.03
N LYS A 87 7.24 -1.20 -16.23
CA LYS A 87 6.21 -2.21 -16.58
C LYS A 87 6.33 -3.53 -15.82
N ASN A 88 7.46 -3.80 -15.21
CA ASN A 88 7.72 -5.00 -14.43
C ASN A 88 7.60 -4.74 -12.92
N GLY A 89 7.25 -3.52 -12.52
CA GLY A 89 7.15 -3.13 -11.12
C GLY A 89 8.48 -2.73 -10.48
N PHE A 90 9.55 -2.53 -11.26
CA PHE A 90 10.84 -2.11 -10.74
C PHE A 90 11.06 -0.60 -10.89
N PHE A 91 11.92 -0.08 -10.03
CA PHE A 91 12.39 1.29 -10.10
C PHE A 91 13.84 1.39 -9.62
N GLY A 92 14.54 2.45 -10.00
CA GLY A 92 15.90 2.69 -9.51
C GLY A 92 16.39 4.08 -9.85
N ALA A 93 17.29 4.58 -9.02
CA ALA A 93 17.91 5.89 -9.20
C ALA A 93 19.39 5.86 -8.76
N LYS A 94 20.17 6.73 -9.38
CA LYS A 94 21.46 7.15 -8.88
C LYS A 94 21.30 8.58 -8.37
N VAL A 95 21.43 8.78 -7.07
CA VAL A 95 21.18 10.04 -6.39
C VAL A 95 22.48 10.58 -5.85
N GLY A 96 22.82 11.82 -6.19
CA GLY A 96 23.97 12.52 -5.64
C GLY A 96 23.55 13.75 -4.84
N PRO A 97 24.44 14.29 -4.01
CA PRO A 97 24.15 15.49 -3.26
C PRO A 97 23.98 16.71 -4.18
N LYS A 98 23.34 17.75 -3.66
CA LYS A 98 23.35 19.05 -4.32
C LYS A 98 24.79 19.55 -4.52
N PRO A 99 25.07 20.35 -5.54
CA PRO A 99 26.39 20.92 -5.76
C PRO A 99 26.94 21.58 -4.48
N ARG A 100 28.18 21.27 -4.12
CA ARG A 100 28.88 21.76 -2.91
C ARG A 100 28.37 21.19 -1.57
N VAL A 101 27.56 20.13 -1.59
CA VAL A 101 27.15 19.39 -0.42
C VAL A 101 27.70 17.98 -0.57
N GLU A 102 28.32 17.47 0.49
CA GLU A 102 28.73 16.06 0.55
C GLU A 102 27.72 15.29 1.38
N PHE A 103 27.43 14.05 0.98
CA PHE A 103 26.66 13.17 1.84
C PHE A 103 27.52 12.82 3.06
N ARG A 104 26.90 12.97 4.23
CA ARG A 104 27.51 12.56 5.49
C ARG A 104 27.10 11.11 5.81
N HIS A 105 27.72 10.56 6.83
CA HIS A 105 27.28 9.28 7.38
C HIS A 105 25.90 9.45 8.05
N ASN A 106 25.06 8.41 8.02
CA ASN A 106 23.68 8.40 8.51
C ASN A 106 22.67 9.09 7.58
N LEU A 107 22.64 8.67 6.33
CA LEU A 107 21.60 9.09 5.41
C LEU A 107 20.30 8.35 5.68
N VAL A 108 19.19 9.04 5.45
CA VAL A 108 17.87 8.46 5.44
C VAL A 108 17.26 8.74 4.08
N CYS A 109 16.81 7.68 3.41
CA CYS A 109 16.12 7.76 2.15
C CYS A 109 14.62 7.49 2.38
N ASP A 110 13.78 8.46 2.05
CA ASP A 110 12.32 8.32 2.09
C ASP A 110 11.78 8.24 0.66
N ILE A 111 11.13 7.15 0.35
CA ILE A 111 10.53 6.89 -0.97
C ILE A 111 9.04 7.02 -0.81
N ILE A 112 8.46 8.00 -1.48
CA ILE A 112 7.07 8.40 -1.30
C ILE A 112 6.30 8.25 -2.60
N PHE A 113 5.16 7.59 -2.55
CA PHE A 113 4.14 7.63 -3.59
C PHE A 113 2.96 8.47 -3.11
N MET A 114 2.68 9.56 -3.81
CA MET A 114 1.52 10.42 -3.55
C MET A 114 0.62 10.48 -4.78
N PRO A 115 -0.63 10.00 -4.71
CA PRO A 115 -1.59 10.13 -5.82
C PRO A 115 -1.83 11.58 -6.25
N THR A 116 -1.80 12.51 -5.29
CA THR A 116 -1.98 13.96 -5.55
C THR A 116 -0.76 14.64 -6.14
N PHE A 117 0.36 13.92 -6.34
CA PHE A 117 1.53 14.48 -7.00
C PHE A 117 1.22 14.85 -8.45
N PRO A 118 1.55 16.07 -8.91
CA PRO A 118 1.08 16.59 -10.21
C PRO A 118 1.46 15.77 -11.44
N LYS A 119 2.50 14.93 -11.32
CA LYS A 119 3.00 14.10 -12.42
C LYS A 119 2.30 12.73 -12.53
N GLN A 120 1.41 12.38 -11.61
CA GLN A 120 0.74 11.08 -11.65
C GLN A 120 -0.15 10.94 -12.89
N GLU A 121 0.00 9.85 -13.61
CA GLU A 121 -0.79 9.56 -14.79
C GLU A 121 -2.23 9.18 -14.44
N PRO A 122 -3.22 9.54 -15.27
CA PRO A 122 -4.62 9.14 -15.06
C PRO A 122 -4.81 7.62 -14.96
N GLY A 123 -3.96 6.84 -15.63
CA GLY A 123 -3.95 5.38 -15.57
C GLY A 123 -3.65 4.89 -14.15
N VAL A 124 -2.66 5.46 -13.50
CA VAL A 124 -2.28 5.15 -12.11
C VAL A 124 -3.43 5.49 -11.15
N LEU A 125 -4.01 6.68 -11.29
CA LEU A 125 -5.06 7.17 -10.41
C LEU A 125 -6.34 6.32 -10.46
N ARG A 126 -6.62 5.62 -11.56
CA ARG A 126 -7.75 4.68 -11.64
C ARG A 126 -7.60 3.50 -10.69
N PHE A 127 -6.38 3.07 -10.40
CA PHE A 127 -6.12 1.93 -9.54
C PHE A 127 -5.99 2.32 -8.07
N VAL A 128 -5.37 3.45 -7.79
CA VAL A 128 -5.06 3.85 -6.41
C VAL A 128 -6.07 4.83 -5.81
N GLY A 129 -6.92 5.41 -6.64
CA GLY A 129 -7.81 6.51 -6.24
C GLY A 129 -7.12 7.88 -6.40
N LYS A 130 -7.92 8.94 -6.56
CA LYS A 130 -7.38 10.30 -6.75
C LYS A 130 -6.65 10.83 -5.52
N GLU A 131 -7.11 10.42 -4.35
CA GLU A 131 -6.56 10.78 -3.05
C GLU A 131 -5.90 9.57 -2.35
N GLY A 132 -5.73 8.44 -3.06
CA GLY A 132 -5.10 7.24 -2.53
C GLY A 132 -6.03 6.34 -1.71
N GLU A 133 -7.32 6.39 -1.93
CA GLU A 133 -8.34 5.67 -1.16
C GLU A 133 -8.14 4.15 -1.20
N GLN A 134 -7.47 3.65 -2.26
CA GLN A 134 -7.19 2.22 -2.44
C GLN A 134 -5.82 1.79 -1.88
N LEU A 135 -5.02 2.69 -1.31
CA LEU A 135 -3.68 2.36 -0.81
C LEU A 135 -3.68 1.48 0.44
N GLY A 136 -4.86 1.19 0.99
CA GLY A 136 -5.01 0.24 2.08
C GLY A 136 -4.77 0.80 3.47
N PHE A 137 -4.85 2.11 3.66
CA PHE A 137 -4.76 2.72 4.99
C PHE A 137 -5.82 2.15 5.95
N SER A 138 -7.08 2.06 5.51
CA SER A 138 -8.18 1.51 6.30
C SER A 138 -8.10 0.01 6.57
N SER A 139 -7.31 -0.72 5.78
CA SER A 139 -7.05 -2.16 5.96
C SER A 139 -5.75 -2.46 6.73
N GLY A 140 -5.11 -1.42 7.29
CA GLY A 140 -3.93 -1.57 8.14
C GLY A 140 -2.61 -1.73 7.36
N ASN A 141 -2.53 -1.24 6.13
CA ASN A 141 -1.25 -1.20 5.41
C ASN A 141 -0.24 -0.33 6.16
N PRO A 142 0.90 -0.89 6.67
CA PRO A 142 1.85 -0.14 7.50
C PRO A 142 2.57 0.99 6.73
N GLN A 143 2.66 0.87 5.40
CA GLN A 143 3.26 1.90 4.56
C GLN A 143 2.28 3.02 4.20
N ALA A 144 0.96 2.78 4.31
CA ALA A 144 -0.04 3.78 4.01
C ALA A 144 -0.09 4.83 5.14
N LYS A 145 0.07 6.08 4.76
CA LYS A 145 0.03 7.24 5.65
C LYS A 145 -1.07 8.19 5.20
N VAL A 146 -1.43 9.12 6.05
CA VAL A 146 -2.42 10.15 5.76
C VAL A 146 -1.80 11.54 5.88
N SER A 147 -2.16 12.42 4.96
CA SER A 147 -1.83 13.84 5.00
C SER A 147 -3.07 14.69 4.71
N SER A 148 -2.94 16.01 4.77
CA SER A 148 -4.03 16.93 4.36
C SER A 148 -4.42 16.79 2.88
N GLY A 149 -3.58 16.19 2.05
CA GLY A 149 -3.81 15.96 0.62
C GLY A 149 -4.27 14.54 0.27
N GLY A 150 -4.65 13.72 1.25
CA GLY A 150 -5.08 12.34 1.03
C GLY A 150 -4.11 11.31 1.57
N TYR A 151 -4.20 10.08 1.06
CA TYR A 151 -3.35 8.96 1.47
C TYR A 151 -2.12 8.85 0.57
N TYR A 152 -1.02 8.37 1.14
CA TYR A 152 0.23 8.12 0.42
C TYR A 152 0.93 6.88 0.99
N LEU A 153 1.86 6.31 0.22
CA LEU A 153 2.78 5.27 0.71
C LEU A 153 4.14 5.91 1.00
N SER A 154 4.80 5.44 2.04
CA SER A 154 6.16 5.85 2.41
C SER A 154 6.97 4.65 2.87
N GLU A 155 8.17 4.51 2.31
CA GLU A 155 9.19 3.56 2.72
C GLU A 155 10.44 4.32 3.16
N LEU A 156 10.85 4.12 4.40
CA LEU A 156 11.99 4.80 5.00
C LEU A 156 13.16 3.82 5.14
N ILE A 157 14.29 4.16 4.55
CA ILE A 157 15.50 3.34 4.53
C ILE A 157 16.62 4.10 5.20
N HIS A 158 17.20 3.50 6.24
CA HIS A 158 18.44 3.97 6.80
C HIS A 158 19.62 3.44 5.98
N VAL A 159 20.44 4.34 5.48
CA VAL A 159 21.63 4.01 4.72
C VAL A 159 22.78 3.81 5.71
N PRO A 160 23.38 2.63 5.75
CA PRO A 160 24.48 2.34 6.69
C PRO A 160 25.75 3.13 6.42
#